data_da85e7299b1ae7f82835512f862c0c58
#
_entry.id   da85e7299b1ae7f82835512f862c0c58
#
_cell.length_a   1.000
_cell.length_b   1.000
_cell.length_c   1.000
_cell.angle_alpha   90.00
_cell.angle_beta   90.00
_cell.angle_gamma   90.00
#
_symmetry.space_group_name_H-M   'P 1'
#
loop_
_entity.id
_entity.type
_entity.pdbx_description
1 polymer ?
#
loop_
_entity_poly.entity_id
_entity_poly.type
_entity_poly.pdbx_seq_one_letter_code
_entity_poly.pdbx_strand_id
1 'polypeptide(L)'
;MIETICFNLKNYPKFQAEGNAAQFAIPFAKHVCVGEGVDVGCNRIEWSFPGSTPIDPNIDAQFDALNFPPKLHELDYIFSSHCLEHLDNWVKVLDYWTFKLKVGGVLFLYLPDYSQEYWRPWNNRKHLNIFTPDIVFDYMESNGYKNIFKSGVDLNNAFMVMGEKV
;
A
#
# COMPACT_ATOMS: atom_id res chain seq x y z
N MET A 1 3.03 -15.04 -19.66
CA MET A 1 1.62 -14.60 -19.81
C MET A 1 1.07 -14.43 -18.40
N ILE A 2 0.44 -13.30 -18.06
CA ILE A 2 -0.15 -13.08 -16.73
C ILE A 2 -1.43 -13.94 -16.64
N GLU A 3 -1.51 -14.79 -15.62
CA GLU A 3 -2.75 -15.52 -15.33
C GLU A 3 -3.86 -14.53 -14.93
N THR A 4 -5.07 -14.76 -15.42
CA THR A 4 -6.23 -13.91 -15.16
C THR A 4 -7.42 -14.68 -14.61
N ILE A 5 -8.28 -13.97 -13.88
CA ILE A 5 -9.62 -14.42 -13.50
C ILE A 5 -10.64 -13.59 -14.27
N CYS A 6 -11.74 -14.22 -14.70
CA CYS A 6 -12.83 -13.52 -15.39
C CYS A 6 -13.94 -13.16 -14.40
N PHE A 7 -14.34 -11.88 -14.40
CA PHE A 7 -15.51 -11.39 -13.67
C PHE A 7 -16.27 -10.36 -14.53
N ASN A 8 -17.56 -10.55 -14.68
CA ASN A 8 -18.43 -9.71 -15.53
C ASN A 8 -17.86 -9.50 -16.96
N LEU A 9 -17.39 -10.59 -17.58
CA LEU A 9 -16.79 -10.60 -18.93
C LEU A 9 -15.48 -9.78 -19.06
N LYS A 10 -14.87 -9.36 -17.95
CA LYS A 10 -13.57 -8.71 -17.89
C LYS A 10 -12.54 -9.61 -17.22
N ASN A 11 -11.31 -9.56 -17.72
CA ASN A 11 -10.20 -10.31 -17.15
C ASN A 11 -9.41 -9.43 -16.18
N TYR A 12 -9.16 -9.96 -14.99
CA TYR A 12 -8.35 -9.31 -13.93
C TYR A 12 -7.13 -10.16 -13.61
N PRO A 13 -5.98 -9.55 -13.28
CA PRO A 13 -4.79 -10.30 -12.90
C PRO A 13 -5.02 -11.18 -11.67
N LYS A 14 -4.73 -12.47 -11.79
CA LYS A 14 -4.94 -13.47 -10.73
C LYS A 14 -4.04 -13.23 -9.51
N PHE A 15 -2.80 -12.75 -9.72
CA PHE A 15 -1.86 -12.51 -8.64
C PHE A 15 -2.36 -11.48 -7.59
N GLN A 16 -3.24 -10.56 -7.98
CA GLN A 16 -3.85 -9.64 -7.01
C GLN A 16 -4.74 -10.40 -6.01
N ALA A 17 -5.36 -11.49 -6.42
CA ALA A 17 -6.10 -12.37 -5.52
C ALA A 17 -5.18 -13.24 -4.63
N GLU A 18 -3.92 -13.39 -5.02
CA GLU A 18 -2.90 -14.17 -4.31
C GLU A 18 -2.03 -13.33 -3.38
N GLY A 19 -2.12 -11.99 -3.45
CA GLY A 19 -1.45 -11.09 -2.51
C GLY A 19 -0.03 -10.64 -2.89
N ASN A 20 0.48 -10.94 -4.10
CA ASN A 20 1.83 -10.60 -4.54
C ASN A 20 1.86 -9.43 -5.54
N ALA A 21 1.02 -8.42 -5.34
CA ALA A 21 0.98 -7.26 -6.23
C ALA A 21 2.22 -6.35 -6.07
N ALA A 22 2.88 -6.37 -4.91
CA ALA A 22 4.05 -5.55 -4.62
C ALA A 22 5.15 -5.64 -5.68
N GLN A 23 5.32 -6.79 -6.35
CA GLN A 23 6.33 -6.98 -7.40
C GLN A 23 6.26 -5.94 -8.53
N PHE A 24 5.09 -5.34 -8.79
CA PHE A 24 4.92 -4.32 -9.84
C PHE A 24 5.29 -2.92 -9.37
N ALA A 25 5.18 -2.64 -8.06
CA ALA A 25 5.53 -1.36 -7.47
C ALA A 25 7.00 -1.29 -7.03
N ILE A 26 7.62 -2.40 -6.64
CA ILE A 26 9.00 -2.48 -6.15
C ILE A 26 10.01 -1.80 -7.08
N PRO A 27 9.97 -1.96 -8.43
CA PRO A 27 10.93 -1.30 -9.32
C PRO A 27 10.92 0.23 -9.19
N PHE A 28 9.77 0.83 -8.92
CA PHE A 28 9.60 2.28 -8.71
C PHE A 28 9.95 2.68 -7.28
N ALA A 29 9.43 1.94 -6.31
CA ALA A 29 9.64 2.22 -4.89
C ALA A 29 11.12 2.23 -4.48
N LYS A 30 11.96 1.39 -5.11
CA LYS A 30 13.42 1.35 -4.86
C LYS A 30 14.14 2.68 -5.09
N HIS A 31 13.57 3.58 -5.87
CA HIS A 31 14.17 4.89 -6.13
C HIS A 31 13.88 5.92 -5.05
N VAL A 32 12.86 5.69 -4.22
CA VAL A 32 12.39 6.65 -3.22
C VAL A 32 12.34 6.08 -1.80
N CYS A 33 12.10 4.78 -1.65
CA CYS A 33 12.12 4.08 -0.36
C CYS A 33 13.56 3.65 -0.04
N VAL A 34 14.34 4.56 0.54
CA VAL A 34 15.77 4.37 0.84
C VAL A 34 16.01 4.61 2.33
N GLY A 35 16.86 3.80 2.96
CA GLY A 35 17.17 3.90 4.39
C GLY A 35 16.47 2.84 5.23
N GLU A 36 16.10 3.18 6.47
CA GLU A 36 15.39 2.29 7.40
C GLU A 36 13.88 2.45 7.24
N GLY A 37 13.19 1.38 6.88
CA GLY A 37 11.75 1.44 6.67
C GLY A 37 11.04 0.10 6.85
N VAL A 38 9.72 0.14 6.67
CA VAL A 38 8.84 -1.01 6.84
C VAL A 38 8.04 -1.29 5.56
N ASP A 39 7.63 -2.55 5.41
CA ASP A 39 6.59 -2.96 4.46
C ASP A 39 5.37 -3.45 5.24
N VAL A 40 4.26 -2.75 5.12
CA VAL A 40 3.03 -3.03 5.87
C VAL A 40 2.04 -3.80 5.00
N GLY A 41 1.67 -5.00 5.48
CA GLY A 41 0.69 -5.86 4.80
C GLY A 41 1.29 -6.75 3.71
N CYS A 42 2.57 -7.12 3.83
CA CYS A 42 3.25 -7.94 2.83
C CYS A 42 2.80 -9.42 2.82
N ASN A 43 2.04 -9.87 3.80
CA ASN A 43 1.53 -11.24 3.99
C ASN A 43 2.62 -12.31 4.22
N ARG A 44 3.78 -12.21 3.53
CA ARG A 44 4.90 -13.17 3.62
C ARG A 44 6.23 -12.42 3.52
N ILE A 45 7.24 -12.95 4.19
CA ILE A 45 8.59 -12.35 4.19
C ILE A 45 9.17 -12.26 2.78
N GLU A 46 8.98 -13.30 1.96
CA GLU A 46 9.50 -13.36 0.59
C GLU A 46 8.83 -12.38 -0.38
N TRP A 47 7.69 -11.80 0.00
CA TRP A 47 6.98 -10.78 -0.79
C TRP A 47 7.25 -9.36 -0.32
N SER A 48 7.93 -9.23 0.82
CA SER A 48 8.24 -7.94 1.41
C SER A 48 9.17 -7.10 0.53
N PHE A 49 9.00 -5.80 0.61
CA PHE A 49 9.89 -4.85 -0.05
C PHE A 49 11.35 -5.11 0.40
N PRO A 50 12.30 -5.28 -0.55
CA PRO A 50 13.67 -5.68 -0.23
C PRO A 50 14.37 -4.71 0.73
N GLY A 51 14.84 -5.21 1.86
CA GLY A 51 15.55 -4.43 2.88
C GLY A 51 14.65 -3.76 3.92
N SER A 52 13.33 -3.87 3.79
CA SER A 52 12.38 -3.37 4.80
C SER A 52 12.21 -4.34 5.96
N THR A 53 11.70 -3.83 7.09
CA THR A 53 11.13 -4.66 8.16
C THR A 53 9.67 -5.00 7.81
N PRO A 54 9.31 -6.28 7.64
CA PRO A 54 7.94 -6.67 7.34
C PRO A 54 7.03 -6.48 8.57
N ILE A 55 5.87 -5.87 8.37
CA ILE A 55 4.82 -5.70 9.38
C ILE A 55 3.54 -6.36 8.86
N ASP A 56 3.27 -7.56 9.33
CA ASP A 56 2.07 -8.32 8.96
C ASP A 56 1.73 -9.36 10.04
N PRO A 57 0.45 -9.46 10.48
CA PRO A 57 0.03 -10.45 11.47
C PRO A 57 0.29 -11.92 11.09
N ASN A 58 0.43 -12.21 9.79
CA ASN A 58 0.78 -13.56 9.32
C ASN A 58 2.27 -13.89 9.54
N ILE A 59 3.11 -12.87 9.78
CA ILE A 59 4.55 -13.02 10.07
C ILE A 59 4.78 -12.96 11.58
N ASP A 60 4.21 -11.95 12.25
CA ASP A 60 4.25 -11.82 13.71
C ASP A 60 2.91 -11.26 14.19
N ALA A 61 2.11 -12.10 14.83
CA ALA A 61 0.77 -11.77 15.32
C ALA A 61 0.73 -10.66 16.40
N GLN A 62 1.88 -10.22 16.91
CA GLN A 62 1.95 -9.10 17.86
C GLN A 62 1.89 -7.75 17.17
N PHE A 63 2.17 -7.68 15.87
CA PHE A 63 2.28 -6.43 15.11
C PHE A 63 1.35 -6.40 13.91
N ASP A 64 0.78 -5.23 13.67
CA ASP A 64 -0.14 -4.98 12.57
C ASP A 64 0.00 -3.53 12.05
N ALA A 65 -0.91 -3.14 11.16
CA ALA A 65 -0.91 -1.82 10.54
C ALA A 65 -1.06 -0.65 11.53
N LEU A 66 -1.54 -0.86 12.75
CA LEU A 66 -1.72 0.15 13.81
C LEU A 66 -0.84 -0.10 15.04
N ASN A 67 -0.02 -1.15 14.99
CA ASN A 67 0.85 -1.53 16.12
C ASN A 67 2.20 -2.03 15.61
N PHE A 68 3.13 -1.12 15.36
CA PHE A 68 4.52 -1.45 14.99
C PHE A 68 5.36 -1.81 16.22
N PRO A 69 6.43 -2.61 16.07
CA PRO A 69 7.42 -2.79 17.12
C PRO A 69 7.86 -1.43 17.73
N PRO A 70 7.97 -1.31 19.06
CA PRO A 70 8.26 -0.01 19.73
C PRO A 70 9.53 0.67 19.24
N LYS A 71 10.52 -0.10 18.79
CA LYS A 71 11.80 0.43 18.24
C LYS A 71 11.64 1.09 16.86
N LEU A 72 10.55 0.82 16.14
CA LEU A 72 10.32 1.37 14.81
C LEU A 72 9.61 2.72 14.93
N HIS A 73 10.38 3.78 14.87
CA HIS A 73 9.96 5.17 14.85
C HIS A 73 10.98 5.98 14.04
N GLU A 74 10.61 7.17 13.60
CA GLU A 74 11.46 8.01 12.75
C GLU A 74 11.98 7.29 11.50
N LEU A 75 11.04 6.56 10.83
CA LEU A 75 11.35 5.77 9.65
C LEU A 75 11.66 6.66 8.44
N ASP A 76 12.61 6.21 7.62
CA ASP A 76 12.91 6.84 6.33
C ASP A 76 11.79 6.62 5.32
N TYR A 77 11.14 5.46 5.38
CA TYR A 77 9.98 5.17 4.53
C TYR A 77 9.01 4.18 5.16
N ILE A 78 7.76 4.26 4.68
CA ILE A 78 6.75 3.21 4.83
C ILE A 78 6.28 2.85 3.42
N PHE A 79 6.47 1.59 3.07
CA PHE A 79 5.95 0.98 1.85
C PHE A 79 4.72 0.14 2.19
N SER A 80 3.68 0.19 1.39
CA SER A 80 2.52 -0.70 1.52
C SER A 80 1.90 -0.98 0.17
N SER A 81 1.58 -2.24 -0.08
CA SER A 81 0.99 -2.70 -1.33
C SER A 81 -0.25 -3.55 -1.05
N HIS A 82 -1.40 -3.14 -1.57
CA HIS A 82 -2.67 -3.87 -1.45
C HIS A 82 -2.99 -4.31 -0.01
N CYS A 83 -2.89 -3.36 0.92
CA CYS A 83 -3.16 -3.55 2.34
C CYS A 83 -4.25 -2.61 2.86
N LEU A 84 -4.16 -1.31 2.50
CA LEU A 84 -4.98 -0.26 3.07
C LEU A 84 -6.49 -0.45 2.79
N GLU A 85 -6.82 -1.05 1.66
CA GLU A 85 -8.20 -1.38 1.27
C GLU A 85 -8.87 -2.41 2.17
N HIS A 86 -8.10 -3.17 2.95
CA HIS A 86 -8.59 -4.18 3.90
C HIS A 86 -8.81 -3.63 5.32
N LEU A 87 -8.42 -2.39 5.60
CA LEU A 87 -8.40 -1.82 6.94
C LEU A 87 -9.64 -0.94 7.18
N ASP A 88 -10.34 -1.12 8.31
CA ASP A 88 -11.61 -0.44 8.61
C ASP A 88 -11.53 1.08 8.53
N ASN A 89 -10.50 1.66 9.13
CA ASN A 89 -10.30 3.11 9.21
C ASN A 89 -8.94 3.48 8.60
N TRP A 90 -8.90 3.54 7.28
CA TRP A 90 -7.69 3.84 6.54
C TRP A 90 -7.09 5.22 6.88
N VAL A 91 -7.91 6.22 7.24
CA VAL A 91 -7.44 7.55 7.67
C VAL A 91 -6.63 7.43 8.96
N LYS A 92 -7.18 6.76 9.99
CA LYS A 92 -6.46 6.50 11.23
C LYS A 92 -5.15 5.74 11.01
N VAL A 93 -5.15 4.80 10.07
CA VAL A 93 -3.95 4.04 9.71
C VAL A 93 -2.89 4.96 9.10
N LEU A 94 -3.26 5.80 8.14
CA LEU A 94 -2.34 6.74 7.52
C LEU A 94 -1.83 7.80 8.52
N ASP A 95 -2.67 8.27 9.44
CA ASP A 95 -2.25 9.18 10.52
C ASP A 95 -1.18 8.52 11.40
N TYR A 96 -1.38 7.24 11.76
CA TYR A 96 -0.41 6.48 12.53
C TYR A 96 0.90 6.26 11.76
N TRP A 97 0.83 5.92 10.46
CA TRP A 97 2.03 5.77 9.63
C TRP A 97 2.76 7.10 9.46
N THR A 98 2.02 8.19 9.23
CA THR A 98 2.59 9.54 9.17
C THR A 98 3.33 9.89 10.47
N PHE A 99 2.76 9.54 11.62
CA PHE A 99 3.44 9.74 12.92
C PHE A 99 4.75 8.94 13.03
N LYS A 100 4.81 7.73 12.45
CA LYS A 100 6.01 6.88 12.47
C LYS A 100 7.11 7.32 11.52
N LEU A 101 6.80 8.09 10.49
CA LEU A 101 7.78 8.66 9.58
C LEU A 101 8.53 9.84 10.23
N LYS A 102 9.81 9.96 9.94
CA LYS A 102 10.56 11.20 10.21
C LYS A 102 10.16 12.31 9.23
N VAL A 103 10.51 13.56 9.53
CA VAL A 103 10.43 14.66 8.55
C VAL A 103 11.31 14.33 7.34
N GLY A 104 10.77 14.47 6.14
CA GLY A 104 11.37 14.02 4.88
C GLY A 104 11.24 12.53 4.59
N GLY A 105 10.65 11.75 5.51
CA GLY A 105 10.37 10.33 5.27
C GLY A 105 9.26 10.14 4.24
N VAL A 106 9.33 9.04 3.48
CA VAL A 106 8.44 8.75 2.34
C VAL A 106 7.34 7.78 2.73
N LEU A 107 6.08 8.13 2.45
CA LEU A 107 4.99 7.19 2.39
C LEU A 107 4.79 6.76 0.93
N PHE A 108 4.90 5.47 0.64
CA PHE A 108 4.68 4.89 -0.68
C PHE A 108 3.55 3.86 -0.63
N LEU A 109 2.51 4.10 -1.41
CA LEU A 109 1.32 3.25 -1.49
C LEU A 109 1.13 2.73 -2.91
N TYR A 110 0.80 1.43 -3.02
CA TYR A 110 0.34 0.80 -4.25
C TYR A 110 -1.01 0.14 -3.99
N LEU A 111 -2.06 0.65 -4.60
CA LEU A 111 -3.44 0.33 -4.25
C LEU A 111 -4.27 -0.07 -5.47
N PRO A 112 -5.27 -0.96 -5.32
CA PRO A 112 -6.21 -1.27 -6.38
C PRO A 112 -7.10 -0.05 -6.67
N ASP A 113 -7.29 0.23 -7.96
CA ASP A 113 -8.16 1.31 -8.41
C ASP A 113 -9.65 0.89 -8.38
N TYR A 114 -10.53 1.85 -8.17
CA TYR A 114 -11.99 1.65 -8.21
C TYR A 114 -12.49 1.00 -9.50
N SER A 115 -11.79 1.17 -10.64
CA SER A 115 -12.13 0.53 -11.90
C SER A 115 -12.08 -0.99 -11.85
N GLN A 116 -11.39 -1.57 -10.86
CA GLN A 116 -11.32 -3.02 -10.64
C GLN A 116 -12.58 -3.55 -9.97
N GLU A 117 -13.62 -3.80 -10.75
CA GLU A 117 -14.95 -4.17 -10.26
C GLU A 117 -14.96 -5.42 -9.39
N TYR A 118 -14.11 -6.41 -9.68
CA TYR A 118 -14.02 -7.65 -8.90
C TYR A 118 -13.74 -7.39 -7.41
N TRP A 119 -12.91 -6.39 -7.08
CA TRP A 119 -12.48 -6.10 -5.72
C TRP A 119 -13.33 -5.04 -5.00
N ARG A 120 -14.36 -4.51 -5.63
CA ARG A 120 -15.27 -3.59 -4.93
C ARG A 120 -15.95 -4.29 -3.74
N PRO A 121 -16.14 -3.62 -2.60
CA PRO A 121 -16.67 -4.24 -1.37
C PRO A 121 -17.99 -5.00 -1.53
N TRP A 122 -18.86 -4.57 -2.44
CA TRP A 122 -20.13 -5.25 -2.71
C TRP A 122 -19.99 -6.50 -3.59
N ASN A 123 -18.86 -6.67 -4.28
CA ASN A 123 -18.55 -7.85 -5.08
C ASN A 123 -17.62 -8.81 -4.32
N ASN A 124 -16.75 -8.27 -3.46
CA ASN A 124 -15.79 -9.05 -2.70
C ASN A 124 -15.56 -8.42 -1.32
N ARG A 125 -16.00 -9.10 -0.27
CA ARG A 125 -15.96 -8.60 1.11
C ARG A 125 -14.56 -8.52 1.73
N LYS A 126 -13.51 -8.93 1.03
CA LYS A 126 -12.12 -8.75 1.51
C LYS A 126 -11.68 -7.29 1.49
N HIS A 127 -12.18 -6.50 0.53
CA HIS A 127 -11.94 -5.07 0.49
C HIS A 127 -13.05 -4.33 1.25
N LEU A 128 -12.65 -3.47 2.18
CA LEU A 128 -13.56 -2.62 2.95
C LEU A 128 -13.67 -1.22 2.36
N ASN A 129 -12.61 -0.79 1.67
CA ASN A 129 -12.50 0.53 1.08
C ASN A 129 -12.26 0.46 -0.41
N ILE A 130 -12.60 1.55 -1.09
CA ILE A 130 -12.31 1.78 -2.50
C ILE A 130 -11.42 3.01 -2.62
N PHE A 131 -10.44 2.95 -3.52
CA PHE A 131 -9.49 4.03 -3.76
C PHE A 131 -9.45 4.45 -5.22
N THR A 132 -9.13 5.72 -5.41
CA THR A 132 -8.64 6.30 -6.66
C THR A 132 -7.34 7.05 -6.37
N PRO A 133 -6.52 7.34 -7.38
CA PRO A 133 -5.32 8.17 -7.18
C PRO A 133 -5.62 9.50 -6.47
N ASP A 134 -6.76 10.12 -6.78
CA ASP A 134 -7.14 11.42 -6.24
C ASP A 134 -7.47 11.36 -4.75
N ILE A 135 -8.20 10.34 -4.30
CA ILE A 135 -8.56 10.19 -2.86
C ILE A 135 -7.30 10.19 -1.98
N VAL A 136 -6.27 9.44 -2.39
CA VAL A 136 -5.03 9.33 -1.61
C VAL A 136 -4.17 10.58 -1.77
N PHE A 137 -4.12 11.15 -2.96
CA PHE A 137 -3.43 12.41 -3.23
C PHE A 137 -3.99 13.54 -2.36
N ASP A 138 -5.32 13.73 -2.34
CA ASP A 138 -6.00 14.78 -1.57
C ASP A 138 -5.78 14.61 -0.06
N TYR A 139 -5.76 13.33 0.41
CA TYR A 139 -5.39 13.05 1.80
C TYR A 139 -3.96 13.53 2.09
N MET A 140 -2.98 13.16 1.28
CA MET A 140 -1.59 13.56 1.49
C MET A 140 -1.41 15.08 1.43
N GLU A 141 -2.04 15.76 0.45
CA GLU A 141 -1.98 17.21 0.31
C GLU A 141 -2.53 17.91 1.56
N SER A 142 -3.59 17.36 2.16
CA SER A 142 -4.25 17.92 3.35
C SER A 142 -3.56 17.57 4.68
N ASN A 143 -2.65 16.59 4.70
CA ASN A 143 -2.10 16.01 5.94
C ASN A 143 -0.57 16.10 6.02
N GLY A 144 0.03 17.18 5.53
CA GLY A 144 1.43 17.48 5.78
C GLY A 144 2.42 16.66 4.95
N TYR A 145 2.08 16.39 3.69
CA TYR A 145 3.02 15.85 2.70
C TYR A 145 3.36 16.89 1.64
N LYS A 146 4.56 16.78 1.09
CA LYS A 146 5.06 17.54 -0.06
C LYS A 146 5.61 16.60 -1.13
N ASN A 147 5.99 17.14 -2.27
CA ASN A 147 6.53 16.37 -3.41
C ASN A 147 5.66 15.15 -3.74
N ILE A 148 4.34 15.34 -3.64
CA ILE A 148 3.38 14.24 -3.82
C ILE A 148 3.33 13.87 -5.29
N PHE A 149 3.48 12.58 -5.57
CA PHE A 149 3.34 11.98 -6.89
C PHE A 149 2.19 10.97 -6.88
N LYS A 150 1.38 10.96 -7.93
CA LYS A 150 0.43 9.89 -8.22
C LYS A 150 0.59 9.41 -9.65
N SER A 151 0.55 8.11 -9.86
CA SER A 151 0.52 7.52 -11.20
C SER A 151 -0.89 7.51 -11.79
N GLY A 152 -1.00 7.26 -13.09
CA GLY A 152 -2.22 6.72 -13.66
C GLY A 152 -2.47 5.28 -13.20
N VAL A 153 -3.66 4.76 -13.54
CA VAL A 153 -4.00 3.35 -13.34
C VAL A 153 -3.19 2.50 -14.31
N ASP A 154 -2.52 1.50 -13.79
CA ASP A 154 -1.68 0.59 -14.56
C ASP A 154 -2.47 -0.59 -15.17
N LEU A 155 -1.76 -1.50 -15.86
CA LEU A 155 -2.36 -2.69 -16.48
C LEU A 155 -2.88 -3.71 -15.45
N ASN A 156 -2.55 -3.52 -14.17
CA ASN A 156 -3.03 -4.36 -13.06
C ASN A 156 -4.28 -3.77 -12.40
N ASN A 157 -4.86 -2.71 -12.97
CA ASN A 157 -5.94 -1.92 -12.37
C ASN A 157 -5.56 -1.40 -10.97
N ALA A 158 -4.31 -0.97 -10.81
CA ALA A 158 -3.75 -0.42 -9.58
C ALA A 158 -2.99 0.88 -9.89
N PHE A 159 -2.66 1.63 -8.86
CA PHE A 159 -1.94 2.88 -8.98
C PHE A 159 -0.97 3.08 -7.81
N MET A 160 0.02 3.93 -8.03
CA MET A 160 0.98 4.35 -7.01
C MET A 160 0.70 5.77 -6.56
N VAL A 161 0.80 6.03 -5.27
CA VAL A 161 0.87 7.38 -4.70
C VAL A 161 2.00 7.41 -3.69
N MET A 162 2.82 8.44 -3.72
CA MET A 162 3.86 8.68 -2.73
C MET A 162 3.93 10.16 -2.35
N GLY A 163 4.44 10.43 -1.15
CA GLY A 163 4.70 11.79 -0.67
C GLY A 163 5.74 11.79 0.43
N GLU A 164 6.42 12.92 0.60
CA GLU A 164 7.38 13.17 1.68
C GLU A 164 6.70 13.91 2.82
N LYS A 165 6.86 13.42 4.05
CA LYS A 165 6.37 14.11 5.26
C LYS A 165 7.08 15.47 5.45
N VAL A 166 6.32 16.53 5.69
CA VAL A 166 6.81 17.89 6.03
C VAL A 166 7.31 17.97 7.46
#